data_af1a1291edd483a1aff41e15ebde6c56
#
_entry.id   af1a1291edd483a1aff41e15ebde6c56
#
_cell.length_a   1.000
_cell.length_b   1.000
_cell.length_c   1.000
_cell.angle_alpha   90.00
_cell.angle_beta   90.00
_cell.angle_gamma   90.00
#
_symmetry.space_group_name_H-M   'P 1'
#
loop_
_entity.id
_entity.type
_entity.pdbx_description
1 polymer ?
#
loop_
_entity_poly.entity_id
_entity_poly.type
_entity_poly.pdbx_seq_one_letter_code
_entity_poly.pdbx_strand_id
1 'polypeptide(L)'
;MVDIIAGVDRLRQSLSRIGWASSKIHEISRQYVMKMRKSDSPQQVRKEAFGRMGSIMDSIGNDLLYLNEVRNKLRKLPDVRDEPTIVVAGYPNVGKSSFVAAVTGARPEIASYPFTTKGISIGHFIRDHIRYQVLDTPGLLDRPMAERNDVERQAVTALKHLDAVVLFILDPSEYCGYVMQDQLRLLEEVRVNFGLPMIVSSNKTDLGGAEFETDFRMSAAIGEGVEEVLNALVTLLDAQVTAPAA
;
A
#
# COMPACT_ATOMS: atom_id res chain seq x y z
N MET A 1 3.46 -8.58 1.34
CA MET A 1 3.12 -7.87 0.08
C MET A 1 3.86 -8.42 -1.13
N VAL A 2 5.21 -8.41 -1.15
CA VAL A 2 6.01 -8.95 -2.29
C VAL A 2 5.69 -10.42 -2.60
N ASP A 3 5.45 -11.24 -1.59
CA ASP A 3 5.12 -12.67 -1.75
C ASP A 3 3.83 -12.87 -2.55
N ILE A 4 2.83 -12.05 -2.28
CA ILE A 4 1.51 -12.14 -2.93
C ILE A 4 1.57 -11.67 -4.39
N ILE A 5 2.43 -10.69 -4.71
CA ILE A 5 2.54 -10.11 -6.06
C ILE A 5 3.43 -10.94 -6.98
N ALA A 6 4.49 -11.52 -6.42
CA ALA A 6 5.58 -12.11 -7.17
C ALA A 6 5.88 -13.57 -6.80
N GLY A 7 5.40 -14.06 -5.65
CA GLY A 7 5.89 -15.33 -5.09
C GLY A 7 7.38 -15.21 -4.73
N VAL A 8 7.69 -15.05 -3.44
CA VAL A 8 9.07 -14.77 -2.96
C VAL A 8 10.06 -15.79 -3.46
N ASP A 9 9.72 -17.07 -3.47
CA ASP A 9 10.63 -18.13 -3.89
C ASP A 9 10.99 -18.02 -5.38
N ARG A 10 10.01 -17.80 -6.24
CA ARG A 10 10.23 -17.59 -7.68
C ARG A 10 11.05 -16.32 -7.95
N LEU A 11 10.76 -15.25 -7.19
CA LEU A 11 11.51 -14.00 -7.30
C LEU A 11 12.99 -14.19 -6.92
N ARG A 12 13.25 -14.85 -5.79
CA ARG A 12 14.61 -15.21 -5.34
C ARG A 12 15.34 -16.07 -6.36
N GLN A 13 14.67 -17.09 -6.88
CA GLN A 13 15.24 -18.00 -7.89
C GLN A 13 15.62 -17.22 -9.16
N SER A 14 14.71 -16.39 -9.70
CA SER A 14 14.98 -15.62 -10.92
C SER A 14 16.08 -14.59 -10.70
N LEU A 15 16.13 -13.88 -9.58
CA LEU A 15 17.22 -12.97 -9.24
C LEU A 15 18.56 -13.69 -9.12
N SER A 16 18.58 -14.86 -8.48
CA SER A 16 19.80 -15.70 -8.36
C SER A 16 20.31 -16.14 -9.74
N ARG A 17 19.41 -16.55 -10.64
CA ARG A 17 19.79 -16.94 -12.01
C ARG A 17 20.36 -15.78 -12.82
N ILE A 18 19.83 -14.57 -12.65
CA ILE A 18 20.42 -13.39 -13.30
C ILE A 18 21.81 -13.07 -12.72
N GLY A 19 21.99 -13.16 -11.41
CA GLY A 19 23.29 -12.99 -10.76
C GLY A 19 24.30 -14.01 -11.28
N TRP A 20 23.90 -15.28 -11.40
CA TRP A 20 24.72 -16.34 -11.99
C TRP A 20 25.09 -16.01 -13.46
N ALA A 21 24.12 -15.63 -14.28
CA ALA A 21 24.36 -15.30 -15.69
C ALA A 21 25.32 -14.12 -15.85
N SER A 22 25.15 -13.06 -15.05
CA SER A 22 26.05 -11.92 -15.02
C SER A 22 27.50 -12.33 -14.71
N SER A 23 27.68 -13.13 -13.66
CA SER A 23 29.01 -13.65 -13.26
C SER A 23 29.62 -14.52 -14.35
N LYS A 24 28.81 -15.38 -14.98
CA LYS A 24 29.27 -16.30 -16.04
C LYS A 24 29.64 -15.58 -17.33
N ILE A 25 28.88 -14.57 -17.74
CA ILE A 25 29.20 -13.72 -18.88
C ILE A 25 30.53 -12.97 -18.63
N HIS A 26 30.72 -12.47 -17.43
CA HIS A 26 31.96 -11.77 -17.05
C HIS A 26 33.17 -12.71 -17.10
N GLU A 27 33.01 -13.94 -16.59
CA GLU A 27 34.05 -14.98 -16.67
C GLU A 27 34.42 -15.30 -18.12
N ILE A 28 33.42 -15.57 -18.97
CA ILE A 28 33.58 -15.85 -20.40
C ILE A 28 34.32 -14.66 -21.08
N SER A 29 33.85 -13.45 -20.83
CA SER A 29 34.48 -12.24 -21.37
C SER A 29 35.99 -12.18 -21.08
N ARG A 30 36.37 -12.39 -19.81
CA ARG A 30 37.83 -12.40 -19.45
C ARG A 30 38.58 -13.51 -20.14
N GLN A 31 38.05 -14.73 -20.17
CA GLN A 31 38.72 -15.87 -20.81
C GLN A 31 38.92 -15.63 -22.31
N TYR A 32 37.88 -15.14 -23.00
CA TYR A 32 37.94 -14.92 -24.44
C TYR A 32 38.77 -13.72 -24.86
N VAL A 33 38.87 -12.67 -24.06
CA VAL A 33 39.84 -11.58 -24.29
C VAL A 33 41.27 -12.10 -24.26
N MET A 34 41.58 -12.98 -23.31
CA MET A 34 42.93 -13.61 -23.25
C MET A 34 43.15 -14.55 -24.42
N LYS A 35 42.17 -15.33 -24.82
CA LYS A 35 42.24 -16.24 -25.98
C LYS A 35 42.40 -15.46 -27.29
N MET A 36 41.70 -14.35 -27.48
CA MET A 36 41.79 -13.48 -28.66
C MET A 36 43.21 -12.90 -28.85
N ARG A 37 43.87 -12.49 -27.76
CA ARG A 37 45.22 -11.93 -27.80
C ARG A 37 46.27 -12.94 -28.29
N LYS A 38 46.00 -14.26 -28.18
CA LYS A 38 46.92 -15.35 -28.52
C LYS A 38 46.52 -16.11 -29.78
N SER A 39 45.42 -15.71 -30.44
CA SER A 39 44.86 -16.44 -31.55
C SER A 39 45.24 -15.84 -32.90
N ASP A 40 45.50 -16.68 -33.88
CA ASP A 40 45.73 -16.30 -35.29
C ASP A 40 44.40 -15.93 -35.99
N SER A 41 43.24 -16.25 -35.36
CA SER A 41 41.92 -15.96 -35.89
C SER A 41 41.04 -15.27 -34.85
N PRO A 42 41.31 -13.99 -34.45
CA PRO A 42 40.57 -13.29 -33.41
C PRO A 42 39.03 -13.16 -33.68
N GLN A 43 38.66 -13.06 -34.96
CA GLN A 43 37.25 -12.93 -35.34
C GLN A 43 36.44 -14.21 -35.04
N GLN A 44 37.05 -15.37 -35.26
CA GLN A 44 36.37 -16.64 -34.93
C GLN A 44 36.23 -16.82 -33.42
N VAL A 45 37.25 -16.47 -32.64
CA VAL A 45 37.20 -16.47 -31.16
C VAL A 45 36.12 -15.53 -30.65
N ARG A 46 35.97 -14.35 -31.25
CA ARG A 46 34.92 -13.40 -30.92
C ARG A 46 33.51 -14.00 -31.18
N LYS A 47 33.30 -14.62 -32.36
CA LYS A 47 32.03 -15.25 -32.72
C LYS A 47 31.66 -16.36 -31.72
N GLU A 48 32.64 -17.17 -31.33
CA GLU A 48 32.45 -18.22 -30.31
C GLU A 48 32.09 -17.64 -28.96
N ALA A 49 32.72 -16.53 -28.51
CA ALA A 49 32.39 -15.84 -27.28
C ALA A 49 30.96 -15.34 -27.28
N PHE A 50 30.53 -14.65 -28.34
CA PHE A 50 29.15 -14.15 -28.46
C PHE A 50 28.12 -15.28 -28.52
N GLY A 51 28.44 -16.38 -29.20
CA GLY A 51 27.54 -17.56 -29.21
C GLY A 51 27.31 -18.11 -27.78
N ARG A 52 28.38 -18.24 -26.99
CA ARG A 52 28.27 -18.69 -25.59
C ARG A 52 27.52 -17.71 -24.71
N MET A 53 27.81 -16.40 -24.83
CA MET A 53 27.08 -15.38 -24.08
C MET A 53 25.60 -15.35 -24.48
N GLY A 54 25.29 -15.49 -25.79
CA GLY A 54 23.92 -15.59 -26.30
C GLY A 54 23.17 -16.76 -25.67
N SER A 55 23.79 -17.95 -25.64
CA SER A 55 23.17 -19.13 -25.01
C SER A 55 22.87 -18.92 -23.52
N ILE A 56 23.69 -18.17 -22.78
CA ILE A 56 23.41 -17.82 -21.40
C ILE A 56 22.20 -16.87 -21.32
N MET A 57 22.16 -15.84 -22.18
CA MET A 57 21.04 -14.91 -22.23
C MET A 57 19.72 -15.63 -22.56
N ASP A 58 19.74 -16.55 -23.53
CA ASP A 58 18.58 -17.35 -23.89
C ASP A 58 18.10 -18.20 -22.69
N SER A 59 19.03 -18.75 -21.92
CA SER A 59 18.70 -19.59 -20.74
C SER A 59 17.99 -18.86 -19.63
N ILE A 60 18.14 -17.53 -19.53
CA ILE A 60 17.48 -16.67 -18.52
C ILE A 60 16.34 -15.82 -19.10
N GLY A 61 15.99 -16.01 -20.38
CA GLY A 61 14.97 -15.21 -21.05
C GLY A 61 13.64 -15.18 -20.30
N ASN A 62 13.16 -16.33 -19.83
CA ASN A 62 11.93 -16.44 -19.07
C ASN A 62 12.01 -15.74 -17.70
N ASP A 63 13.17 -15.75 -17.07
CA ASP A 63 13.39 -15.04 -15.79
C ASP A 63 13.36 -13.53 -16.01
N LEU A 64 13.96 -13.04 -17.09
CA LEU A 64 13.91 -11.62 -17.46
C LEU A 64 12.49 -11.14 -17.74
N LEU A 65 11.71 -11.93 -18.49
CA LEU A 65 10.29 -11.63 -18.76
C LEU A 65 9.48 -11.59 -17.47
N TYR A 66 9.66 -12.59 -16.63
CA TYR A 66 8.99 -12.65 -15.31
C TYR A 66 9.35 -11.44 -14.43
N LEU A 67 10.63 -11.11 -14.30
CA LEU A 67 11.07 -9.96 -13.50
C LEU A 67 10.58 -8.63 -14.07
N ASN A 68 10.47 -8.50 -15.39
CA ASN A 68 9.86 -7.33 -16.01
C ASN A 68 8.37 -7.22 -15.69
N GLU A 69 7.64 -8.33 -15.69
CA GLU A 69 6.23 -8.37 -15.26
C GLU A 69 6.08 -7.98 -13.81
N VAL A 70 6.89 -8.57 -12.91
CA VAL A 70 6.91 -8.24 -11.48
C VAL A 70 7.24 -6.76 -11.28
N ARG A 71 8.26 -6.23 -11.95
CA ARG A 71 8.61 -4.81 -11.88
C ARG A 71 7.43 -3.92 -12.30
N ASN A 72 6.71 -4.27 -13.36
CA ASN A 72 5.57 -3.49 -13.82
C ASN A 72 4.39 -3.56 -12.84
N LYS A 73 4.20 -4.69 -12.15
CA LYS A 73 3.21 -4.81 -11.07
C LYS A 73 3.63 -3.97 -9.87
N LEU A 74 4.89 -4.04 -9.44
CA LEU A 74 5.42 -3.26 -8.32
C LEU A 74 5.39 -1.74 -8.58
N ARG A 75 5.62 -1.29 -9.82
CA ARG A 75 5.52 0.14 -10.18
C ARG A 75 4.10 0.72 -10.10
N LYS A 76 3.10 -0.14 -10.15
CA LYS A 76 1.69 0.27 -10.00
C LYS A 76 1.26 0.32 -8.53
N LEU A 77 2.13 -0.12 -7.62
CA LEU A 77 1.89 0.04 -6.20
C LEU A 77 1.88 1.53 -5.86
N PRO A 78 0.94 1.99 -5.04
CA PRO A 78 1.05 3.30 -4.47
C PRO A 78 2.39 3.39 -3.72
N ASP A 79 3.00 4.55 -3.78
CA ASP A 79 4.17 4.88 -2.98
C ASP A 79 3.71 5.07 -1.51
N VAL A 80 3.26 3.97 -0.89
CA VAL A 80 3.00 3.94 0.56
C VAL A 80 4.38 3.94 1.20
N ARG A 81 4.83 5.14 1.56
CA ARG A 81 6.12 5.36 2.20
C ARG A 81 6.05 4.88 3.64
N ASP A 82 7.21 4.69 4.22
CA ASP A 82 7.41 4.50 5.67
C ASP A 82 7.12 5.84 6.41
N GLU A 83 5.90 6.37 6.20
CA GLU A 83 5.41 7.61 6.80
C GLU A 83 4.31 7.27 7.80
N PRO A 84 4.17 8.03 8.90
CA PRO A 84 3.05 7.87 9.82
C PRO A 84 1.72 7.93 9.07
N THR A 85 0.89 6.90 9.25
CA THR A 85 -0.27 6.65 8.38
C THR A 85 -1.58 6.70 9.13
N ILE A 86 -2.55 7.44 8.61
CA ILE A 86 -3.94 7.42 9.04
C ILE A 86 -4.75 6.62 8.01
N VAL A 87 -5.41 5.55 8.45
CA VAL A 87 -6.30 4.76 7.61
C VAL A 87 -7.73 5.13 7.92
N VAL A 88 -8.49 5.58 6.92
CA VAL A 88 -9.89 5.99 7.11
C VAL A 88 -10.82 4.84 6.77
N ALA A 89 -11.68 4.47 7.71
CA ALA A 89 -12.61 3.36 7.63
C ALA A 89 -14.08 3.82 7.88
N GLY A 90 -15.03 2.99 7.48
CA GLY A 90 -16.46 3.24 7.64
C GLY A 90 -17.23 2.96 6.36
N TYR A 91 -18.55 2.88 6.44
CA TYR A 91 -19.42 2.58 5.30
C TYR A 91 -19.28 3.57 4.14
N PRO A 92 -19.74 3.24 2.92
CA PRO A 92 -19.82 4.20 1.83
C PRO A 92 -20.63 5.45 2.26
N ASN A 93 -20.25 6.62 1.72
CA ASN A 93 -20.95 7.90 1.91
C ASN A 93 -21.00 8.45 3.36
N VAL A 94 -20.25 7.87 4.32
CA VAL A 94 -20.14 8.44 5.68
C VAL A 94 -19.28 9.70 5.73
N GLY A 95 -18.54 10.01 4.65
CA GLY A 95 -17.71 11.23 4.53
C GLY A 95 -16.20 10.98 4.60
N LYS A 96 -15.72 9.74 4.37
CA LYS A 96 -14.28 9.40 4.34
C LYS A 96 -13.47 10.31 3.42
N SER A 97 -13.84 10.36 2.14
CA SER A 97 -13.15 11.16 1.14
C SER A 97 -13.26 12.67 1.42
N SER A 98 -14.36 13.11 2.07
CA SER A 98 -14.51 14.51 2.50
C SER A 98 -13.52 14.85 3.62
N PHE A 99 -13.34 13.96 4.58
CA PHE A 99 -12.32 14.12 5.62
C PHE A 99 -10.91 14.18 5.02
N VAL A 100 -10.56 13.23 4.13
CA VAL A 100 -9.25 13.23 3.46
C VAL A 100 -9.02 14.53 2.71
N ALA A 101 -10.00 15.01 1.96
CA ALA A 101 -9.90 16.28 1.24
C ALA A 101 -9.73 17.49 2.18
N ALA A 102 -10.45 17.49 3.32
CA ALA A 102 -10.37 18.58 4.31
C ALA A 102 -8.97 18.68 4.96
N VAL A 103 -8.34 17.54 5.28
CA VAL A 103 -7.05 17.53 5.98
C VAL A 103 -5.85 17.65 5.04
N THR A 104 -5.97 17.28 3.76
CA THR A 104 -4.83 17.28 2.84
C THR A 104 -4.75 18.52 1.97
N GLY A 105 -5.80 19.34 1.93
CA GLY A 105 -5.83 20.62 1.18
C GLY A 105 -5.65 20.49 -0.34
N ALA A 106 -5.46 19.29 -0.85
CA ALA A 106 -5.24 18.95 -2.25
C ALA A 106 -6.14 17.80 -2.67
N ARG A 107 -6.30 17.59 -3.99
CA ARG A 107 -6.95 16.36 -4.47
C ARG A 107 -6.06 15.18 -4.16
N PRO A 108 -6.55 14.18 -3.41
CA PRO A 108 -5.80 12.97 -3.12
C PRO A 108 -5.39 12.27 -4.43
N GLU A 109 -4.18 11.73 -4.48
CA GLU A 109 -3.75 10.92 -5.60
C GLU A 109 -4.47 9.56 -5.56
N ILE A 110 -5.13 9.19 -6.66
CA ILE A 110 -5.72 7.86 -6.80
C ILE A 110 -4.62 6.92 -7.26
N ALA A 111 -4.19 6.04 -6.37
CA ALA A 111 -3.21 5.02 -6.66
C ALA A 111 -3.86 3.64 -6.77
N SER A 112 -3.41 2.84 -7.75
CA SER A 112 -3.82 1.44 -7.84
C SER A 112 -3.18 0.66 -6.70
N TYR A 113 -3.95 0.24 -5.74
CA TYR A 113 -3.44 -0.67 -4.71
C TYR A 113 -3.62 -2.12 -5.18
N PRO A 114 -2.61 -2.99 -5.03
CA PRO A 114 -2.74 -4.40 -5.38
C PRO A 114 -3.93 -4.98 -4.64
N PHE A 115 -4.68 -5.80 -5.35
CA PHE A 115 -5.81 -6.50 -4.76
C PHE A 115 -7.07 -5.64 -4.50
N THR A 116 -7.15 -4.43 -5.07
CA THR A 116 -8.37 -3.64 -5.03
C THR A 116 -8.93 -3.45 -6.44
N THR A 117 -10.22 -3.64 -6.60
CA THR A 117 -10.95 -3.29 -7.83
C THR A 117 -11.13 -1.78 -7.98
N LYS A 118 -11.00 -1.05 -6.88
CA LYS A 118 -11.00 0.42 -6.80
C LYS A 118 -9.66 0.88 -6.23
N GLY A 119 -9.07 1.92 -6.79
CA GLY A 119 -7.82 2.51 -6.28
C GLY A 119 -7.96 3.01 -4.84
N ILE A 120 -6.86 3.01 -4.09
CA ILE A 120 -6.77 3.71 -2.80
C ILE A 120 -6.49 5.18 -3.09
N SER A 121 -7.17 6.05 -2.37
CA SER A 121 -6.90 7.49 -2.42
C SER A 121 -5.91 7.84 -1.31
N ILE A 122 -4.77 8.42 -1.69
CA ILE A 122 -3.70 8.80 -0.77
C ILE A 122 -3.61 10.31 -0.73
N GLY A 123 -3.84 10.88 0.43
CA GLY A 123 -3.57 12.29 0.70
C GLY A 123 -2.36 12.44 1.61
N HIS A 124 -1.71 13.60 1.54
CA HIS A 124 -0.57 13.93 2.41
C HIS A 124 -0.78 15.29 3.06
N PHE A 125 -0.32 15.42 4.29
CA PHE A 125 -0.19 16.71 4.96
C PHE A 125 1.12 16.77 5.74
N ILE A 126 1.57 17.98 6.05
CA ILE A 126 2.80 18.21 6.82
C ILE A 126 2.42 18.93 8.12
N ARG A 127 2.91 18.39 9.25
CA ARG A 127 2.77 18.99 10.56
C ARG A 127 4.08 18.85 11.33
N ASP A 128 4.55 19.91 11.95
CA ASP A 128 5.80 19.94 12.72
C ASP A 128 7.00 19.33 11.96
N HIS A 129 7.09 19.63 10.66
CA HIS A 129 8.09 19.11 9.72
C HIS A 129 8.01 17.60 9.44
N ILE A 130 7.02 16.90 9.99
CA ILE A 130 6.74 15.48 9.70
C ILE A 130 5.68 15.41 8.60
N ARG A 131 5.91 14.52 7.64
CA ARG A 131 4.93 14.25 6.61
C ARG A 131 4.09 13.04 7.02
N TYR A 132 2.79 13.23 7.01
CA TYR A 132 1.79 12.20 7.29
C TYR A 132 1.07 11.83 6.01
N GLN A 133 0.64 10.57 5.92
CA GLN A 133 -0.23 10.12 4.85
C GLN A 133 -1.60 9.70 5.38
N VAL A 134 -2.64 9.97 4.59
CA VAL A 134 -4.02 9.58 4.90
C VAL A 134 -4.53 8.71 3.78
N LEU A 135 -4.94 7.49 4.11
CA LEU A 135 -5.43 6.49 3.16
C LEU A 135 -6.96 6.40 3.24
N ASP A 136 -7.64 6.81 2.17
CA ASP A 136 -9.04 6.43 1.94
C ASP A 136 -9.05 5.11 1.16
N THR A 137 -9.66 4.10 1.74
CA THR A 137 -9.64 2.71 1.26
C THR A 137 -11.02 2.26 0.77
N PRO A 138 -11.57 2.87 -0.31
CA PRO A 138 -12.88 2.49 -0.82
C PRO A 138 -12.88 1.03 -1.28
N GLY A 139 -13.88 0.27 -0.83
CA GLY A 139 -13.99 -1.16 -1.11
C GLY A 139 -13.19 -2.08 -0.17
N LEU A 140 -12.31 -1.54 0.70
CA LEU A 140 -11.53 -2.36 1.64
C LEU A 140 -12.08 -2.31 3.07
N LEU A 141 -12.42 -1.13 3.58
CA LEU A 141 -12.84 -0.91 4.97
C LEU A 141 -14.23 -0.27 5.04
N ASP A 142 -15.05 -0.51 4.03
CA ASP A 142 -16.37 0.07 3.86
C ASP A 142 -17.51 -0.97 3.82
N ARG A 143 -17.20 -2.25 4.10
CA ARG A 143 -18.17 -3.36 4.13
C ARG A 143 -17.65 -4.53 4.98
N PRO A 144 -18.55 -5.45 5.42
CA PRO A 144 -18.19 -6.61 6.22
C PRO A 144 -17.14 -7.51 5.58
N MET A 145 -16.32 -8.19 6.42
CA MET A 145 -15.26 -9.12 5.98
C MET A 145 -15.82 -10.29 5.15
N ALA A 146 -17.03 -10.74 5.45
CA ALA A 146 -17.68 -11.84 4.75
C ALA A 146 -17.98 -11.53 3.27
N GLU A 147 -18.17 -10.27 2.93
CA GLU A 147 -18.43 -9.80 1.57
C GLU A 147 -17.17 -9.53 0.74
N ARG A 148 -15.99 -9.74 1.33
CA ARG A 148 -14.68 -9.50 0.68
C ARG A 148 -14.17 -10.77 0.04
N ASN A 149 -13.61 -10.62 -1.16
CA ASN A 149 -12.87 -11.70 -1.81
C ASN A 149 -11.50 -11.92 -1.15
N ASP A 150 -10.84 -13.04 -1.47
CA ASP A 150 -9.54 -13.41 -0.88
C ASP A 150 -8.45 -12.36 -1.16
N VAL A 151 -8.54 -11.70 -2.29
CA VAL A 151 -7.60 -10.67 -2.73
C VAL A 151 -7.74 -9.40 -1.90
N GLU A 152 -8.98 -8.98 -1.60
CA GLU A 152 -9.27 -7.85 -0.71
C GLU A 152 -8.88 -8.14 0.75
N ARG A 153 -9.07 -9.39 1.22
CA ARG A 153 -8.58 -9.84 2.54
C ARG A 153 -7.07 -9.72 2.67
N GLN A 154 -6.34 -10.03 1.60
CA GLN A 154 -4.89 -9.88 1.56
C GLN A 154 -4.49 -8.40 1.62
N ALA A 155 -5.21 -7.51 0.94
CA ALA A 155 -4.97 -6.06 1.02
C ALA A 155 -5.19 -5.51 2.44
N VAL A 156 -6.24 -5.95 3.10
CA VAL A 156 -6.51 -5.65 4.52
C VAL A 156 -5.38 -6.13 5.42
N THR A 157 -4.88 -7.35 5.18
CA THR A 157 -3.74 -7.89 5.95
C THR A 157 -2.46 -7.08 5.73
N ALA A 158 -2.25 -6.56 4.52
CA ALA A 158 -1.10 -5.69 4.26
C ALA A 158 -1.18 -4.36 5.03
N LEU A 159 -2.37 -3.79 5.19
CA LEU A 159 -2.56 -2.55 5.97
C LEU A 159 -2.25 -2.73 7.47
N LYS A 160 -2.41 -3.94 8.02
CA LYS A 160 -2.07 -4.24 9.42
C LYS A 160 -0.57 -4.11 9.75
N HIS A 161 0.29 -4.18 8.74
CA HIS A 161 1.74 -4.11 8.90
C HIS A 161 2.29 -2.69 8.71
N LEU A 162 1.40 -1.71 8.54
CA LEU A 162 1.79 -0.30 8.51
C LEU A 162 1.86 0.26 9.94
N ASP A 163 2.78 1.18 10.18
CA ASP A 163 2.74 2.03 11.37
C ASP A 163 1.60 3.02 11.22
N ALA A 164 0.39 2.58 11.61
CA ALA A 164 -0.84 3.27 11.27
C ALA A 164 -1.81 3.33 12.46
N VAL A 165 -2.66 4.36 12.42
CA VAL A 165 -3.86 4.48 13.26
C VAL A 165 -5.10 4.47 12.37
N VAL A 166 -6.23 4.03 12.91
CA VAL A 166 -7.49 3.98 12.19
C VAL A 166 -8.40 5.13 12.65
N LEU A 167 -8.92 5.90 11.71
CA LEU A 167 -10.09 6.74 11.91
C LEU A 167 -11.32 6.00 11.40
N PHE A 168 -12.22 5.59 12.28
CA PHE A 168 -13.50 5.03 11.91
C PHE A 168 -14.58 6.11 11.95
N ILE A 169 -15.22 6.33 10.80
CA ILE A 169 -16.26 7.37 10.65
C ILE A 169 -17.64 6.72 10.66
N LEU A 170 -18.48 7.20 11.57
CA LEU A 170 -19.91 6.88 11.67
C LEU A 170 -20.76 8.04 11.15
N ASP A 171 -21.92 7.72 10.61
CA ASP A 171 -22.94 8.70 10.22
C ASP A 171 -24.25 8.44 11.02
N PRO A 172 -24.42 9.07 12.18
CA PRO A 172 -25.63 8.90 13.00
C PRO A 172 -26.90 9.46 12.35
N SER A 173 -26.76 10.30 11.32
CA SER A 173 -27.91 10.80 10.56
C SER A 173 -28.49 9.75 9.60
N GLU A 174 -27.74 8.66 9.34
CA GLU A 174 -28.07 7.58 8.40
C GLU A 174 -28.24 8.06 6.92
N TYR A 175 -27.90 9.30 6.62
CA TYR A 175 -27.92 9.81 5.24
C TYR A 175 -26.92 9.09 4.32
N CYS A 176 -25.98 8.33 4.87
CA CYS A 176 -25.11 7.45 4.10
C CYS A 176 -25.86 6.28 3.45
N GLY A 177 -27.10 6.00 3.88
CA GLY A 177 -27.95 4.89 3.43
C GLY A 177 -27.76 3.59 4.22
N TYR A 178 -27.01 3.61 5.32
CA TYR A 178 -26.79 2.46 6.21
C TYR A 178 -27.23 2.80 7.62
N VAL A 179 -28.03 1.90 8.22
CA VAL A 179 -28.50 2.06 9.60
C VAL A 179 -27.34 1.95 10.60
N MET A 180 -27.45 2.62 11.73
CA MET A 180 -26.39 2.64 12.75
C MET A 180 -25.99 1.24 13.21
N GLN A 181 -26.92 0.29 13.29
CA GLN A 181 -26.63 -1.07 13.69
C GLN A 181 -25.61 -1.76 12.77
N ASP A 182 -25.71 -1.55 11.45
CA ASP A 182 -24.78 -2.11 10.49
C ASP A 182 -23.42 -1.40 10.57
N GLN A 183 -23.43 -0.07 10.76
CA GLN A 183 -22.21 0.71 10.95
C GLN A 183 -21.43 0.24 12.19
N LEU A 184 -22.11 -0.04 13.29
CA LEU A 184 -21.49 -0.56 14.51
C LEU A 184 -20.95 -1.98 14.36
N ARG A 185 -21.65 -2.84 13.62
CA ARG A 185 -21.12 -4.18 13.30
C ARG A 185 -19.81 -4.09 12.54
N LEU A 186 -19.74 -3.22 11.54
CA LEU A 186 -18.50 -3.00 10.79
C LEU A 186 -17.39 -2.44 11.68
N LEU A 187 -17.72 -1.50 12.58
CA LEU A 187 -16.75 -0.96 13.55
C LEU A 187 -16.13 -2.09 14.39
N GLU A 188 -16.94 -2.97 14.96
CA GLU A 188 -16.44 -4.09 15.75
C GLU A 188 -15.61 -5.08 14.91
N GLU A 189 -16.03 -5.36 13.68
CA GLU A 189 -15.24 -6.20 12.78
C GLU A 189 -13.87 -5.58 12.47
N VAL A 190 -13.82 -4.28 12.21
CA VAL A 190 -12.57 -3.57 11.95
C VAL A 190 -11.70 -3.56 13.21
N ARG A 191 -12.26 -3.28 14.38
CA ARG A 191 -11.55 -3.28 15.67
C ARG A 191 -10.88 -4.64 15.96
N VAL A 192 -11.63 -5.72 15.84
CA VAL A 192 -11.13 -7.09 16.09
C VAL A 192 -10.09 -7.51 15.04
N ASN A 193 -10.34 -7.20 13.78
CA ASN A 193 -9.49 -7.69 12.69
C ASN A 193 -8.21 -6.88 12.51
N PHE A 194 -8.19 -5.58 12.82
CA PHE A 194 -7.00 -4.75 12.61
C PHE A 194 -6.06 -4.73 13.81
N GLY A 195 -6.58 -4.65 15.03
CA GLY A 195 -5.76 -4.53 16.24
C GLY A 195 -4.88 -3.26 16.28
N LEU A 196 -5.15 -2.29 15.41
CA LEU A 196 -4.50 -0.98 15.38
C LEU A 196 -5.22 -0.01 16.32
N PRO A 197 -4.53 0.95 16.92
CA PRO A 197 -5.17 2.04 17.65
C PRO A 197 -6.19 2.74 16.77
N MET A 198 -7.34 3.07 17.35
CA MET A 198 -8.49 3.55 16.60
C MET A 198 -9.16 4.70 17.32
N ILE A 199 -9.52 5.71 16.55
CA ILE A 199 -10.42 6.80 16.95
C ILE A 199 -11.73 6.62 16.19
N VAL A 200 -12.86 6.72 16.90
CA VAL A 200 -14.19 6.67 16.34
C VAL A 200 -14.80 8.07 16.35
N SER A 201 -15.17 8.58 15.19
CA SER A 201 -15.80 9.89 15.07
C SER A 201 -17.15 9.82 14.38
N SER A 202 -18.16 10.50 14.95
CA SER A 202 -19.39 10.77 14.23
C SER A 202 -19.21 11.94 13.29
N ASN A 203 -19.69 11.80 12.06
CA ASN A 203 -19.66 12.83 11.02
C ASN A 203 -21.07 13.31 10.68
N LYS A 204 -21.15 14.38 9.88
CA LYS A 204 -22.41 15.02 9.45
C LYS A 204 -23.23 15.62 10.58
N THR A 205 -22.55 16.15 11.59
CA THR A 205 -23.21 16.82 12.73
C THR A 205 -24.09 18.00 12.30
N ASP A 206 -23.81 18.58 11.16
CA ASP A 206 -24.57 19.64 10.50
C ASP A 206 -25.95 19.20 10.02
N LEU A 207 -26.17 17.90 9.78
CA LEU A 207 -27.47 17.36 9.32
C LEU A 207 -28.40 16.96 10.48
N GLY A 208 -27.93 17.09 11.71
CA GLY A 208 -28.65 16.56 12.88
C GLY A 208 -28.56 15.03 12.92
N GLY A 209 -29.38 14.41 13.74
CA GLY A 209 -29.42 12.96 13.94
C GLY A 209 -29.45 12.59 15.41
N ALA A 210 -29.53 11.29 15.70
CA ALA A 210 -29.44 10.80 17.07
C ALA A 210 -28.05 11.08 17.64
N GLU A 211 -27.99 11.54 18.89
CA GLU A 211 -26.72 11.63 19.60
C GLU A 211 -26.18 10.21 19.83
N PHE A 212 -24.97 9.98 19.33
CA PHE A 212 -24.26 8.73 19.54
C PHE A 212 -22.93 9.03 20.22
N GLU A 213 -22.58 8.24 21.22
CA GLU A 213 -21.35 8.40 21.98
C GLU A 213 -20.15 7.93 21.12
N THR A 214 -19.31 8.86 20.74
CA THR A 214 -18.08 8.64 19.98
C THR A 214 -16.95 9.46 20.60
N ASP A 215 -15.69 9.13 20.27
CA ASP A 215 -14.54 9.87 20.79
C ASP A 215 -14.58 11.34 20.35
N PHE A 216 -15.04 11.58 19.12
CA PHE A 216 -15.16 12.93 18.53
C PHE A 216 -16.42 13.07 17.68
N ARG A 217 -16.79 14.33 17.45
CA ARG A 217 -17.89 14.71 16.56
C ARG A 217 -17.38 15.72 15.56
N MET A 218 -17.74 15.56 14.28
CA MET A 218 -17.28 16.45 13.20
C MET A 218 -18.32 16.62 12.10
N SER A 219 -18.15 17.64 11.29
CA SER A 219 -18.72 17.74 9.96
C SER A 219 -17.61 18.01 8.96
N ALA A 220 -17.19 16.96 8.24
CA ALA A 220 -16.16 17.08 7.23
C ALA A 220 -16.58 17.95 6.03
N ALA A 221 -17.88 18.20 5.85
CA ALA A 221 -18.43 19.04 4.78
C ALA A 221 -18.18 20.53 5.02
N ILE A 222 -18.27 20.97 6.28
CA ILE A 222 -18.10 22.38 6.68
C ILE A 222 -16.81 22.62 7.48
N GLY A 223 -16.03 21.56 7.75
CA GLY A 223 -14.74 21.63 8.45
C GLY A 223 -14.83 21.68 9.97
N GLU A 224 -16.03 21.61 10.57
CA GLU A 224 -16.24 21.66 12.01
C GLU A 224 -15.73 20.36 12.66
N GLY A 225 -14.95 20.46 13.75
CA GLY A 225 -14.40 19.33 14.51
C GLY A 225 -13.31 18.51 13.78
N VAL A 226 -12.98 18.83 12.53
CA VAL A 226 -11.99 18.09 11.74
C VAL A 226 -10.59 18.21 12.31
N GLU A 227 -10.22 19.42 12.77
CA GLU A 227 -8.89 19.69 13.31
C GLU A 227 -8.68 18.99 14.66
N GLU A 228 -9.72 18.90 15.49
CA GLU A 228 -9.69 18.18 16.76
C GLU A 228 -9.46 16.67 16.53
N VAL A 229 -10.16 16.08 15.57
CA VAL A 229 -9.97 14.68 15.17
C VAL A 229 -8.56 14.47 14.64
N LEU A 230 -8.07 15.37 13.79
CA LEU A 230 -6.72 15.26 13.22
C LEU A 230 -5.64 15.36 14.32
N ASN A 231 -5.79 16.26 15.27
CA ASN A 231 -4.88 16.42 16.41
C ASN A 231 -4.80 15.14 17.24
N ALA A 232 -5.92 14.53 17.53
CA ALA A 232 -5.99 13.29 18.30
C ALA A 232 -5.32 12.13 17.53
N LEU A 233 -5.53 12.03 16.21
CA LEU A 233 -4.90 10.99 15.36
C LEU A 233 -3.38 11.17 15.32
N VAL A 234 -2.88 12.39 15.16
CA VAL A 234 -1.43 12.68 15.18
C VAL A 234 -0.84 12.32 16.54
N THR A 235 -1.47 12.73 17.63
CA THR A 235 -1.03 12.38 19.00
C THR A 235 -0.95 10.86 19.19
N LEU A 236 -1.91 10.11 18.66
CA LEU A 236 -1.95 8.67 18.76
C LEU A 236 -0.83 8.00 17.94
N LEU A 237 -0.50 8.55 16.75
CA LEU A 237 0.62 8.11 15.93
C LEU A 237 1.97 8.37 16.62
N ASP A 238 2.17 9.56 17.17
CA ASP A 238 3.42 9.93 17.84
C ASP A 238 3.66 9.07 19.09
N ALA A 239 2.60 8.67 19.78
CA ALA A 239 2.70 7.77 20.93
C ALA A 239 3.15 6.35 20.51
N GLN A 240 2.81 5.89 19.29
CA GLN A 240 3.28 4.59 18.76
C GLN A 240 4.77 4.62 18.40
N VAL A 241 5.25 5.71 17.79
CA VAL A 241 6.65 5.86 17.38
C VAL A 241 7.58 5.93 18.60
N THR A 242 7.09 6.45 19.73
CA THR A 242 7.87 6.57 20.97
C THR A 242 7.84 5.34 21.86
N ALA A 243 6.96 4.37 21.60
CA ALA A 243 6.93 3.10 22.34
C ALA A 243 8.08 2.19 21.86
N PRO A 244 9.03 1.78 22.72
CA PRO A 244 10.09 0.87 22.34
C PRO A 244 9.48 -0.46 21.89
N ALA A 245 9.94 -0.99 20.74
CA ALA A 245 9.56 -2.31 20.26
C ALA A 245 9.81 -3.34 21.37
N ALA A 246 8.74 -3.97 21.84
CA ALA A 246 8.77 -5.01 22.87
C ALA A 246 9.22 -6.36 22.28
#